data_70491469eb020852da7ba8bc238a699f
#
_entry.id   70491469eb020852da7ba8bc238a699f
#
_cell.length_a   1.000
_cell.length_b   1.000
_cell.length_c   1.000
_cell.angle_alpha   90.00
_cell.angle_beta   90.00
_cell.angle_gamma   90.00
#
_symmetry.space_group_name_H-M   'P 1'
#
loop_
_entity.id
_entity.type
_entity.pdbx_description
1 polymer ?
#
loop_
_entity_poly.entity_id
_entity_poly.type
_entity_poly.pdbx_seq_one_letter_code
_entity_poly.pdbx_strand_id
1 'polypeptide(L)'
;AYVPVIAIVLFLVVQASCDLTLPTFTSNIVNVGIQQKGIEDAVPDVMREETFLALKSLMKQDDADDMEDAYKLYTKDQVKDSKYKDYKDGRLYVRRYISKKDREHLDTSMSKAMLKLSAQMAKQIQANPQAAASLSKSQKKMMAQMKNMDTKDMPDTIISQAAISFVTSEYKAIGLDIDQMQTHYLLVTGAKMIGLAFLIMAAAVSVTLLSARLAAKLSRILREKVFEKVMSFTNSEFDKFSTASLITRSTNDIQQIQMVSTILLRMVLYAPIIGIG
;
A
#
# COMPACT_ATOMS: atom_id res chain seq x y z
N ALA A 1 -4.08 -35.51 13.31
CA ALA A 1 -2.97 -35.33 12.34
C ALA A 1 -3.14 -34.08 11.46
N TYR A 2 -4.34 -33.59 11.20
CA TYR A 2 -4.59 -32.50 10.25
C TYR A 2 -4.43 -31.10 10.84
N VAL A 3 -4.58 -30.89 12.15
CA VAL A 3 -4.52 -29.61 12.83
C VAL A 3 -3.22 -28.81 12.54
N PRO A 4 -2.00 -29.40 12.67
CA PRO A 4 -0.78 -28.66 12.37
C PRO A 4 -0.64 -28.30 10.89
N VAL A 5 -1.17 -29.11 9.97
CA VAL A 5 -1.15 -28.80 8.53
C VAL A 5 -2.04 -27.59 8.23
N ILE A 6 -3.25 -27.56 8.79
CA ILE A 6 -4.17 -26.43 8.66
C ILE A 6 -3.55 -25.15 9.22
N ALA A 7 -2.90 -25.25 10.39
CA ALA A 7 -2.21 -24.12 10.98
C ALA A 7 -1.06 -23.59 10.09
N ILE A 8 -0.27 -24.49 9.47
CA ILE A 8 0.78 -24.12 8.51
C ILE A 8 0.16 -23.37 7.32
N VAL A 9 -0.94 -23.88 6.74
CA VAL A 9 -1.61 -23.22 5.61
C VAL A 9 -2.10 -21.82 6.00
N LEU A 10 -2.73 -21.67 7.17
CA LEU A 10 -3.20 -20.36 7.64
C LEU A 10 -2.05 -19.35 7.80
N PHE A 11 -0.95 -19.76 8.41
CA PHE A 11 0.22 -18.88 8.55
C PHE A 11 0.86 -18.54 7.19
N LEU A 12 0.87 -19.50 6.25
CA LEU A 12 1.36 -19.24 4.89
C LEU A 12 0.47 -18.26 4.12
N VAL A 13 -0.86 -18.35 4.28
CA VAL A 13 -1.79 -17.36 3.69
C VAL A 13 -1.54 -15.97 4.26
N VAL A 14 -1.38 -15.85 5.58
CA VAL A 14 -1.06 -14.58 6.22
C VAL A 14 0.28 -14.05 5.71
N GLN A 15 1.31 -14.89 5.67
CA GLN A 15 2.63 -14.50 5.16
C GLN A 15 2.55 -14.01 3.71
N ALA A 16 1.91 -14.78 2.81
CA ALA A 16 1.78 -14.42 1.40
C ALA A 16 1.00 -13.11 1.19
N SER A 17 -0.10 -12.91 1.93
CA SER A 17 -0.87 -11.66 1.87
C SER A 17 -0.03 -10.45 2.28
N CYS A 18 0.81 -10.61 3.31
CA CYS A 18 1.72 -9.57 3.75
C CYS A 18 2.85 -9.31 2.72
N ASP A 19 3.43 -10.38 2.14
CA ASP A 19 4.49 -10.27 1.13
C ASP A 19 3.99 -9.56 -0.13
N LEU A 20 2.74 -9.81 -0.55
CA LEU A 20 2.09 -9.14 -1.69
C LEU A 20 1.74 -7.67 -1.39
N THR A 21 1.58 -7.31 -0.13
CA THR A 21 1.26 -5.93 0.28
C THR A 21 2.51 -5.03 0.37
N LEU A 22 3.69 -5.57 0.63
CA LEU A 22 4.94 -4.81 0.78
C LEU A 22 5.28 -3.92 -0.44
N PRO A 23 5.19 -4.40 -1.70
CA PRO A 23 5.44 -3.56 -2.88
C PRO A 23 4.52 -2.35 -2.96
N THR A 24 3.25 -2.49 -2.53
CA THR A 24 2.28 -1.38 -2.49
C THR A 24 2.72 -0.29 -1.52
N PHE A 25 3.18 -0.64 -0.32
CA PHE A 25 3.71 0.35 0.63
C PHE A 25 4.98 1.02 0.09
N THR A 26 5.88 0.27 -0.57
CA THR A 26 7.07 0.84 -1.18
C THR A 26 6.70 1.83 -2.29
N SER A 27 5.74 1.46 -3.15
CA SER A 27 5.20 2.35 -4.17
C SER A 27 4.58 3.62 -3.57
N ASN A 28 3.82 3.47 -2.47
CA ASN A 28 3.19 4.61 -1.79
C ASN A 28 4.22 5.55 -1.15
N ILE A 29 5.31 5.03 -0.59
CA ILE A 29 6.41 5.88 -0.08
C ILE A 29 7.01 6.72 -1.20
N VAL A 30 7.26 6.13 -2.36
CA VAL A 30 7.86 6.84 -3.49
C VAL A 30 6.85 7.81 -4.13
N ASN A 31 5.68 7.32 -4.50
CA ASN A 31 4.71 8.11 -5.25
C ASN A 31 4.03 9.16 -4.36
N VAL A 32 3.38 8.72 -3.27
CA VAL A 32 2.65 9.63 -2.40
C VAL A 32 3.61 10.38 -1.47
N GLY A 33 4.51 9.66 -0.79
CA GLY A 33 5.40 10.25 0.19
C GLY A 33 6.40 11.24 -0.41
N ILE A 34 7.13 10.83 -1.46
CA ILE A 34 8.20 11.64 -2.03
C ILE A 34 7.69 12.55 -3.15
N GLN A 35 7.01 12.01 -4.15
CA GLN A 35 6.61 12.78 -5.32
C GLN A 35 5.43 13.71 -5.04
N GLN A 36 4.43 13.25 -4.28
CA GLN A 36 3.21 13.99 -3.94
C GLN A 36 3.26 14.66 -2.56
N LYS A 37 4.42 14.64 -1.88
CA LYS A 37 4.63 15.30 -0.58
C LYS A 37 3.63 14.88 0.51
N GLY A 38 3.21 13.62 0.48
CA GLY A 38 2.28 13.06 1.46
C GLY A 38 0.80 13.34 1.17
N ILE A 39 0.47 13.89 0.00
CA ILE A 39 -0.92 14.13 -0.43
C ILE A 39 -1.38 12.92 -1.25
N GLU A 40 -2.40 12.21 -0.76
CA GLU A 40 -2.84 10.94 -1.33
C GLU A 40 -3.68 11.08 -2.60
N ASP A 41 -4.53 12.12 -2.65
CA ASP A 41 -5.52 12.34 -3.72
C ASP A 41 -5.87 13.83 -3.87
N ALA A 42 -6.72 14.14 -4.84
CA ALA A 42 -7.20 15.49 -5.12
C ALA A 42 -8.43 15.91 -4.27
N VAL A 43 -8.73 15.17 -3.18
CA VAL A 43 -9.80 15.55 -2.24
C VAL A 43 -9.14 16.13 -0.97
N PRO A 44 -8.78 17.41 -0.94
CA PRO A 44 -8.02 18.00 0.15
C PRO A 44 -8.80 17.97 1.47
N ASP A 45 -8.07 17.85 2.60
CA ASP A 45 -8.67 17.93 3.93
C ASP A 45 -9.29 19.30 4.20
N VAL A 46 -8.75 20.34 3.58
CA VAL A 46 -9.17 21.72 3.74
C VAL A 46 -8.90 22.53 2.47
N MET A 47 -9.77 23.47 2.16
CA MET A 47 -9.59 24.42 1.07
C MET A 47 -10.21 25.77 1.42
N ARG A 48 -9.72 26.82 0.77
CA ARG A 48 -10.26 28.16 0.88
C ARG A 48 -11.65 28.25 0.25
N GLU A 49 -12.50 29.13 0.77
CA GLU A 49 -13.85 29.36 0.23
C GLU A 49 -13.84 29.72 -1.26
N GLU A 50 -12.90 30.59 -1.67
CA GLU A 50 -12.78 30.98 -3.07
C GLU A 50 -12.45 29.80 -3.99
N THR A 51 -11.57 28.91 -3.54
CA THR A 51 -11.20 27.69 -4.28
C THR A 51 -12.36 26.72 -4.36
N PHE A 52 -13.09 26.52 -3.25
CA PHE A 52 -14.28 25.67 -3.21
C PHE A 52 -15.34 26.14 -4.21
N LEU A 53 -15.69 27.43 -4.20
CA LEU A 53 -16.68 27.99 -5.11
C LEU A 53 -16.23 27.92 -6.59
N ALA A 54 -14.94 28.17 -6.85
CA ALA A 54 -14.38 28.05 -8.21
C ALA A 54 -14.46 26.61 -8.73
N LEU A 55 -14.08 25.62 -7.92
CA LEU A 55 -14.19 24.21 -8.30
C LEU A 55 -15.65 23.79 -8.52
N LYS A 56 -16.56 24.18 -7.60
CA LYS A 56 -17.99 23.92 -7.71
C LYS A 56 -18.55 24.41 -9.05
N SER A 57 -18.14 25.59 -9.52
CA SER A 57 -18.61 26.17 -10.79
C SER A 57 -18.13 25.43 -12.04
N LEU A 58 -17.07 24.62 -11.92
CA LEU A 58 -16.45 23.88 -13.05
C LEU A 58 -16.86 22.41 -13.09
N MET A 59 -17.54 21.92 -12.06
CA MET A 59 -18.03 20.56 -11.93
C MET A 59 -19.44 20.42 -12.54
N LYS A 60 -19.86 19.19 -12.78
CA LYS A 60 -21.26 18.90 -13.10
C LYS A 60 -22.09 19.04 -11.82
N GLN A 61 -23.41 19.26 -11.96
CA GLN A 61 -24.28 19.51 -10.82
C GLN A 61 -24.20 18.39 -9.77
N ASP A 62 -24.34 17.13 -10.20
CA ASP A 62 -24.31 15.98 -9.31
C ASP A 62 -22.97 15.89 -8.53
N ASP A 63 -21.83 16.06 -9.23
CA ASP A 63 -20.50 16.06 -8.63
C ASP A 63 -20.29 17.25 -7.66
N ALA A 64 -20.90 18.40 -7.98
CA ALA A 64 -20.84 19.61 -7.17
C ALA A 64 -21.66 19.47 -5.86
N ASP A 65 -22.79 18.78 -5.93
CA ASP A 65 -23.62 18.48 -4.76
C ASP A 65 -22.92 17.46 -3.85
N ASP A 66 -22.31 16.40 -4.42
CA ASP A 66 -21.47 15.44 -3.68
C ASP A 66 -20.29 16.13 -2.98
N MET A 67 -19.66 17.11 -3.65
CA MET A 67 -18.59 17.89 -3.05
C MET A 67 -19.10 18.78 -1.90
N GLU A 68 -20.28 19.39 -2.02
CA GLU A 68 -20.88 20.20 -0.97
C GLU A 68 -21.21 19.38 0.27
N ASP A 69 -21.73 18.18 0.10
CA ASP A 69 -22.01 17.24 1.18
C ASP A 69 -20.75 16.74 1.88
N ALA A 70 -19.65 16.61 1.14
CA ALA A 70 -18.36 16.15 1.64
C ALA A 70 -17.64 17.20 2.51
N TYR A 71 -17.99 18.48 2.42
CA TYR A 71 -17.29 19.55 3.10
C TYR A 71 -18.20 20.33 4.06
N LYS A 72 -17.59 20.93 5.08
CA LYS A 72 -18.25 21.82 6.03
C LYS A 72 -17.55 23.17 6.06
N LEU A 73 -18.33 24.23 5.94
CA LEU A 73 -17.82 25.59 6.05
C LEU A 73 -17.45 25.89 7.51
N TYR A 74 -16.21 26.32 7.74
CA TYR A 74 -15.72 26.83 9.02
C TYR A 74 -15.67 28.34 8.97
N THR A 75 -16.31 28.98 9.95
CA THR A 75 -16.22 30.43 10.17
C THR A 75 -14.86 30.83 10.74
N LYS A 76 -14.52 32.13 10.69
CA LYS A 76 -13.25 32.64 11.24
C LYS A 76 -12.97 32.23 12.69
N ASP A 77 -13.99 32.16 13.53
CA ASP A 77 -13.84 31.77 14.94
C ASP A 77 -13.56 30.28 15.06
N GLN A 78 -14.23 29.44 14.29
CA GLN A 78 -14.00 27.99 14.24
C GLN A 78 -12.62 27.65 13.66
N VAL A 79 -12.08 28.45 12.73
CA VAL A 79 -10.73 28.27 12.19
C VAL A 79 -9.68 28.56 13.24
N LYS A 80 -9.84 29.60 14.09
CA LYS A 80 -8.90 29.94 15.18
C LYS A 80 -8.75 28.82 16.20
N ASP A 81 -9.83 28.09 16.47
CA ASP A 81 -9.86 26.99 17.45
C ASP A 81 -9.48 25.62 16.82
N SER A 82 -9.13 25.61 15.54
CA SER A 82 -8.78 24.40 14.80
C SER A 82 -7.27 24.27 14.57
N LYS A 83 -6.86 23.13 13.96
CA LYS A 83 -5.49 22.93 13.47
C LYS A 83 -5.06 23.92 12.37
N TYR A 84 -5.98 24.75 11.87
CA TYR A 84 -5.79 25.75 10.83
C TYR A 84 -5.71 27.19 11.37
N LYS A 85 -5.39 27.38 12.64
CA LYS A 85 -5.36 28.66 13.37
C LYS A 85 -4.48 29.74 12.75
N ASP A 86 -3.48 29.32 11.96
CA ASP A 86 -2.53 30.25 11.30
C ASP A 86 -3.12 30.92 10.06
N TYR A 87 -4.23 30.40 9.53
CA TYR A 87 -4.95 31.01 8.42
C TYR A 87 -5.81 32.18 8.91
N LYS A 88 -5.51 33.40 8.44
CA LYS A 88 -6.15 34.64 8.90
C LYS A 88 -7.15 35.24 7.89
N ASP A 89 -7.13 34.78 6.65
CA ASP A 89 -7.73 35.50 5.53
C ASP A 89 -9.17 35.10 5.15
N GLY A 90 -9.87 34.31 5.98
CA GLY A 90 -11.25 34.01 5.60
C GLY A 90 -11.87 32.77 6.21
N ARG A 91 -12.82 32.21 5.47
CA ARG A 91 -13.52 30.97 5.78
C ARG A 91 -12.86 29.80 5.05
N LEU A 92 -12.90 28.63 5.68
CA LEU A 92 -12.34 27.40 5.13
C LEU A 92 -13.44 26.35 4.99
N TYR A 93 -13.38 25.58 3.92
CA TYR A 93 -14.14 24.35 3.78
C TYR A 93 -13.28 23.20 4.26
N VAL A 94 -13.74 22.49 5.30
CA VAL A 94 -13.05 21.36 5.91
C VAL A 94 -13.80 20.08 5.57
N ARG A 95 -13.08 19.08 5.09
CA ARG A 95 -13.64 17.80 4.69
C ARG A 95 -14.21 17.04 5.89
N ARG A 96 -15.41 16.52 5.73
CA ARG A 96 -16.04 15.57 6.66
C ARG A 96 -15.48 14.16 6.42
N TYR A 97 -15.82 13.24 7.30
CA TYR A 97 -15.60 11.84 7.03
C TYR A 97 -16.50 11.40 5.86
N ILE A 98 -15.88 10.87 4.81
CA ILE A 98 -16.55 10.31 3.63
C ILE A 98 -16.09 8.87 3.42
N SER A 99 -16.93 8.03 2.83
CA SER A 99 -16.56 6.64 2.52
C SER A 99 -15.43 6.59 1.48
N LYS A 100 -14.70 5.46 1.43
CA LYS A 100 -13.63 5.28 0.45
C LYS A 100 -14.16 5.39 -0.99
N LYS A 101 -15.36 4.86 -1.26
CA LYS A 101 -16.00 4.91 -2.57
C LYS A 101 -16.33 6.34 -3.00
N ASP A 102 -16.91 7.13 -2.09
CA ASP A 102 -17.25 8.53 -2.37
C ASP A 102 -15.99 9.38 -2.56
N ARG A 103 -14.93 9.06 -1.82
CA ARG A 103 -13.62 9.70 -1.96
C ARG A 103 -13.01 9.44 -3.35
N GLU A 104 -13.04 8.20 -3.83
CA GLU A 104 -12.54 7.83 -5.17
C GLU A 104 -13.36 8.51 -6.29
N HIS A 105 -14.67 8.64 -6.11
CA HIS A 105 -15.53 9.37 -7.04
C HIS A 105 -15.20 10.87 -7.07
N LEU A 106 -15.11 11.49 -5.90
CA LEU A 106 -14.74 12.89 -5.76
C LEU A 106 -13.31 13.17 -6.26
N ASP A 107 -12.35 12.28 -6.02
CA ASP A 107 -10.98 12.42 -6.52
C ASP A 107 -10.96 12.58 -8.04
N THR A 108 -11.72 11.75 -8.75
CA THR A 108 -11.82 11.83 -10.22
C THR A 108 -12.46 13.14 -10.69
N SER A 109 -13.56 13.56 -10.07
CA SER A 109 -14.32 14.76 -10.44
C SER A 109 -13.54 16.03 -10.12
N MET A 110 -12.98 16.11 -8.92
CA MET A 110 -12.18 17.24 -8.44
C MET A 110 -10.86 17.37 -9.21
N SER A 111 -10.18 16.27 -9.53
CA SER A 111 -8.96 16.29 -10.35
C SER A 111 -9.21 16.96 -11.69
N LYS A 112 -10.30 16.63 -12.36
CA LYS A 112 -10.69 17.27 -13.64
C LYS A 112 -11.05 18.74 -13.48
N ALA A 113 -11.75 19.11 -12.41
CA ALA A 113 -12.10 20.50 -12.12
C ALA A 113 -10.86 21.33 -11.77
N MET A 114 -9.93 20.81 -10.97
CA MET A 114 -8.66 21.45 -10.64
C MET A 114 -7.77 21.66 -11.85
N LEU A 115 -7.74 20.70 -12.78
CA LEU A 115 -7.02 20.85 -14.05
C LEU A 115 -7.60 21.99 -14.89
N LYS A 116 -8.95 22.07 -15.01
CA LYS A 116 -9.61 23.17 -15.72
C LYS A 116 -9.33 24.51 -15.07
N LEU A 117 -9.43 24.59 -13.73
CA LEU A 117 -9.15 25.80 -12.97
C LEU A 117 -7.69 26.24 -13.15
N SER A 118 -6.75 25.29 -13.06
CA SER A 118 -5.32 25.55 -13.30
C SER A 118 -5.06 26.09 -14.72
N ALA A 119 -5.74 25.53 -15.72
CA ALA A 119 -5.63 25.99 -17.11
C ALA A 119 -6.22 27.41 -17.30
N GLN A 120 -7.32 27.74 -16.63
CA GLN A 120 -7.89 29.09 -16.65
C GLN A 120 -6.96 30.11 -15.99
N MET A 121 -6.43 29.78 -14.79
CA MET A 121 -5.45 30.59 -14.09
C MET A 121 -4.18 30.82 -14.94
N ALA A 122 -3.69 29.77 -15.62
CA ALA A 122 -2.55 29.86 -16.53
C ALA A 122 -2.80 30.83 -17.70
N LYS A 123 -3.99 30.82 -18.28
CA LYS A 123 -4.37 31.78 -19.35
C LYS A 123 -4.41 33.21 -18.84
N GLN A 124 -4.95 33.45 -17.63
CA GLN A 124 -5.00 34.78 -17.03
C GLN A 124 -3.59 35.32 -16.69
N ILE A 125 -2.70 34.46 -16.17
CA ILE A 125 -1.31 34.82 -15.88
C ILE A 125 -0.55 35.13 -17.17
N GLN A 126 -0.78 34.41 -18.27
CA GLN A 126 -0.15 34.74 -19.58
C GLN A 126 -0.63 36.08 -20.17
N ALA A 127 -1.85 36.49 -19.86
CA ALA A 127 -2.38 37.78 -20.25
C ALA A 127 -1.75 38.97 -19.46
N ASN A 128 -1.06 38.66 -18.31
CA ASN A 128 -0.40 39.68 -17.48
C ASN A 128 1.10 39.40 -17.41
N PRO A 129 1.95 40.18 -18.14
CA PRO A 129 3.40 39.95 -18.25
C PRO A 129 4.15 40.00 -16.91
N GLN A 130 3.66 40.78 -15.95
CA GLN A 130 4.28 40.92 -14.63
C GLN A 130 4.07 39.68 -13.76
N ALA A 131 2.88 39.04 -13.84
CA ALA A 131 2.59 37.79 -13.16
C ALA A 131 3.35 36.60 -13.77
N ALA A 132 3.60 36.61 -15.07
CA ALA A 132 4.37 35.57 -15.76
C ALA A 132 5.85 35.53 -15.36
N ALA A 133 6.41 36.65 -14.90
CA ALA A 133 7.81 36.76 -14.47
C ALA A 133 8.08 36.05 -13.12
N SER A 134 7.09 35.95 -12.25
CA SER A 134 7.19 35.33 -10.91
C SER A 134 7.08 33.80 -10.90
N LEU A 135 6.76 33.18 -12.04
CA LEU A 135 6.61 31.72 -12.14
C LEU A 135 7.94 30.98 -12.19
N SER A 136 8.07 29.92 -11.44
CA SER A 136 9.22 29.03 -11.47
C SER A 136 9.37 28.32 -12.83
N LYS A 137 10.62 27.93 -13.16
CA LYS A 137 10.93 27.24 -14.42
C LYS A 137 10.12 25.95 -14.62
N SER A 138 9.79 25.25 -13.52
CA SER A 138 8.96 24.04 -13.50
C SER A 138 7.50 24.33 -13.83
N GLN A 139 6.93 25.41 -13.28
CA GLN A 139 5.57 25.85 -13.55
C GLN A 139 5.40 26.30 -15.01
N LYS A 140 6.38 27.01 -15.56
CA LYS A 140 6.38 27.40 -16.98
C LYS A 140 6.41 26.19 -17.92
N LYS A 141 7.21 25.15 -17.59
CA LYS A 141 7.29 23.91 -18.38
C LYS A 141 5.98 23.13 -18.32
N MET A 142 5.35 23.04 -17.15
CA MET A 142 4.07 22.36 -16.94
C MET A 142 2.93 23.07 -17.70
N MET A 143 2.89 24.42 -17.65
CA MET A 143 1.93 25.22 -18.42
C MET A 143 2.11 25.06 -19.95
N ALA A 144 3.35 24.98 -20.42
CA ALA A 144 3.61 24.77 -21.85
C ALA A 144 3.15 23.40 -22.34
N GLN A 145 3.26 22.36 -21.52
CA GLN A 145 2.75 21.03 -21.81
C GLN A 145 1.21 20.99 -21.81
N MET A 146 0.55 21.68 -20.88
CA MET A 146 -0.91 21.75 -20.78
C MET A 146 -1.55 22.53 -21.94
N LYS A 147 -0.84 23.46 -22.56
CA LYS A 147 -1.35 24.32 -23.63
C LYS A 147 -1.73 23.55 -24.91
N ASN A 148 -1.08 22.45 -25.21
CA ASN A 148 -1.19 21.71 -26.46
C ASN A 148 -2.02 20.42 -26.36
N MET A 149 -2.57 20.09 -25.18
CA MET A 149 -3.36 18.87 -24.96
C MET A 149 -4.80 19.22 -24.65
N ASP A 150 -5.73 18.59 -25.37
CA ASP A 150 -7.15 18.63 -25.01
C ASP A 150 -7.34 17.81 -23.73
N THR A 151 -8.07 18.37 -22.76
CA THR A 151 -8.29 17.73 -21.43
C THR A 151 -8.98 16.38 -21.51
N LYS A 152 -9.53 16.01 -22.66
CA LYS A 152 -10.20 14.73 -22.90
C LYS A 152 -9.24 13.58 -23.19
N ASP A 153 -8.06 13.88 -23.72
CA ASP A 153 -7.07 12.89 -24.18
C ASP A 153 -5.87 12.77 -23.20
N MET A 154 -5.94 13.43 -22.03
CA MET A 154 -4.86 13.37 -21.04
C MET A 154 -4.89 12.04 -20.27
N PRO A 155 -3.74 11.35 -20.12
CA PRO A 155 -3.62 10.22 -19.22
C PRO A 155 -4.01 10.59 -17.78
N ASP A 156 -4.71 9.70 -17.09
CA ASP A 156 -5.16 9.91 -15.70
C ASP A 156 -4.00 10.27 -14.75
N THR A 157 -2.80 9.74 -15.01
CA THR A 157 -1.60 10.06 -14.24
C THR A 157 -1.19 11.54 -14.30
N ILE A 158 -1.37 12.18 -15.47
CA ILE A 158 -1.05 13.61 -15.63
C ILE A 158 -2.13 14.46 -14.95
N ILE A 159 -3.39 14.05 -15.06
CA ILE A 159 -4.52 14.71 -14.39
C ILE A 159 -4.31 14.68 -12.87
N SER A 160 -3.99 13.52 -12.31
CA SER A 160 -3.74 13.35 -10.88
C SER A 160 -2.54 14.17 -10.40
N GLN A 161 -1.43 14.17 -11.14
CA GLN A 161 -0.25 14.98 -10.78
C GLN A 161 -0.54 16.48 -10.80
N ALA A 162 -1.31 16.97 -11.77
CA ALA A 162 -1.73 18.36 -11.83
C ALA A 162 -2.63 18.73 -10.65
N ALA A 163 -3.58 17.85 -10.30
CA ALA A 163 -4.47 18.03 -9.17
C ALA A 163 -3.71 18.04 -7.83
N ILE A 164 -2.78 17.11 -7.60
CA ILE A 164 -1.93 17.09 -6.41
C ILE A 164 -1.08 18.36 -6.29
N SER A 165 -0.54 18.84 -7.43
CA SER A 165 0.21 20.10 -7.45
C SER A 165 -0.67 21.29 -7.07
N PHE A 166 -1.94 21.31 -7.51
CA PHE A 166 -2.93 22.29 -7.12
C PHE A 166 -3.24 22.23 -5.62
N VAL A 167 -3.53 21.04 -5.07
CA VAL A 167 -3.75 20.83 -3.63
C VAL A 167 -2.54 21.27 -2.82
N THR A 168 -1.33 20.95 -3.27
CA THR A 168 -0.08 21.41 -2.62
C THR A 168 -0.02 22.95 -2.54
N SER A 169 -0.41 23.63 -3.62
CA SER A 169 -0.42 25.10 -3.67
C SER A 169 -1.49 25.69 -2.76
N GLU A 170 -2.64 25.03 -2.69
CA GLU A 170 -3.75 25.42 -1.80
C GLU A 170 -3.36 25.28 -0.32
N TYR A 171 -2.73 24.18 0.05
CA TYR A 171 -2.25 23.96 1.43
C TYR A 171 -1.19 25.00 1.84
N LYS A 172 -0.27 25.37 0.91
CA LYS A 172 0.68 26.44 1.15
C LYS A 172 0.00 27.80 1.33
N ALA A 173 -1.03 28.09 0.54
CA ALA A 173 -1.80 29.34 0.66
C ALA A 173 -2.57 29.42 1.99
N ILE A 174 -2.97 28.29 2.55
CA ILE A 174 -3.60 28.20 3.89
C ILE A 174 -2.54 28.33 5.01
N GLY A 175 -1.24 28.16 4.71
CA GLY A 175 -0.16 28.20 5.69
C GLY A 175 0.17 26.84 6.30
N LEU A 176 -0.25 25.74 5.68
CA LEU A 176 0.10 24.39 6.13
C LEU A 176 1.56 24.06 5.76
N ASP A 177 2.27 23.44 6.70
CA ASP A 177 3.63 22.96 6.50
C ASP A 177 3.63 21.63 5.73
N ILE A 178 3.90 21.72 4.43
CA ILE A 178 3.93 20.57 3.52
C ILE A 178 5.07 19.60 3.88
N ASP A 179 6.20 20.09 4.38
CA ASP A 179 7.34 19.24 4.71
C ASP A 179 7.04 18.44 5.98
N GLN A 180 6.29 19.01 6.93
CA GLN A 180 5.79 18.30 8.10
C GLN A 180 4.76 17.24 7.69
N MET A 181 3.84 17.54 6.77
CA MET A 181 2.87 16.58 6.24
C MET A 181 3.58 15.41 5.55
N GLN A 182 4.55 15.70 4.70
CA GLN A 182 5.38 14.70 4.04
C GLN A 182 6.09 13.79 5.04
N THR A 183 6.77 14.39 6.01
CA THR A 183 7.51 13.66 7.05
C THR A 183 6.57 12.76 7.87
N HIS A 184 5.41 13.28 8.26
CA HIS A 184 4.41 12.50 8.98
C HIS A 184 3.92 11.29 8.16
N TYR A 185 3.59 11.50 6.89
CA TYR A 185 3.18 10.42 5.99
C TYR A 185 4.25 9.34 5.86
N LEU A 186 5.50 9.73 5.64
CA LEU A 186 6.64 8.82 5.51
C LEU A 186 6.87 8.02 6.79
N LEU A 187 6.81 8.67 7.96
CA LEU A 187 6.97 8.00 9.26
C LEU A 187 5.85 6.99 9.53
N VAL A 188 4.59 7.37 9.29
CA VAL A 188 3.44 6.49 9.49
C VAL A 188 3.48 5.30 8.53
N THR A 189 3.77 5.53 7.25
CA THR A 189 3.86 4.46 6.25
C THR A 189 5.06 3.56 6.53
N GLY A 190 6.21 4.11 6.91
CA GLY A 190 7.39 3.36 7.33
C GLY A 190 7.11 2.50 8.58
N ALA A 191 6.42 3.05 9.58
CA ALA A 191 6.02 2.29 10.76
C ALA A 191 5.07 1.12 10.42
N LYS A 192 4.11 1.34 9.50
CA LYS A 192 3.24 0.26 8.98
C LYS A 192 4.05 -0.83 8.28
N MET A 193 5.06 -0.47 7.47
CA MET A 193 5.95 -1.44 6.81
C MET A 193 6.76 -2.26 7.83
N ILE A 194 7.30 -1.63 8.86
CA ILE A 194 8.03 -2.31 9.93
C ILE A 194 7.08 -3.28 10.66
N GLY A 195 5.88 -2.85 11.00
CA GLY A 195 4.86 -3.72 11.61
C GLY A 195 4.51 -4.92 10.74
N LEU A 196 4.35 -4.71 9.43
CA LEU A 196 4.11 -5.77 8.45
C LEU A 196 5.29 -6.76 8.37
N ALA A 197 6.54 -6.26 8.37
CA ALA A 197 7.74 -7.09 8.37
C ALA A 197 7.83 -7.96 9.64
N PHE A 198 7.49 -7.44 10.82
CA PHE A 198 7.39 -8.24 12.04
C PHE A 198 6.32 -9.33 11.94
N LEU A 199 5.17 -9.04 11.32
CA LEU A 199 4.12 -10.03 11.12
C LEU A 199 4.58 -11.16 10.18
N ILE A 200 5.25 -10.81 9.07
CA ILE A 200 5.85 -11.78 8.14
C ILE A 200 6.87 -12.67 8.88
N MET A 201 7.75 -12.07 9.67
CA MET A 201 8.75 -12.79 10.45
C MET A 201 8.10 -13.78 11.44
N ALA A 202 7.10 -13.33 12.19
CA ALA A 202 6.38 -14.17 13.15
C ALA A 202 5.66 -15.35 12.44
N ALA A 203 5.02 -15.10 11.30
CA ALA A 203 4.40 -16.12 10.48
C ALA A 203 5.43 -17.12 9.95
N ALA A 204 6.53 -16.67 9.39
CA ALA A 204 7.60 -17.52 8.85
C ALA A 204 8.25 -18.41 9.92
N VAL A 205 8.52 -17.87 11.11
CA VAL A 205 9.02 -18.65 12.26
C VAL A 205 8.00 -19.70 12.68
N SER A 206 6.72 -19.34 12.77
CA SER A 206 5.63 -20.27 13.14
C SER A 206 5.51 -21.41 12.13
N VAL A 207 5.53 -21.11 10.82
CA VAL A 207 5.52 -22.11 9.74
C VAL A 207 6.71 -23.05 9.87
N THR A 208 7.91 -22.51 10.07
CA THR A 208 9.14 -23.31 10.18
C THR A 208 9.09 -24.25 11.39
N LEU A 209 8.66 -23.76 12.56
CA LEU A 209 8.52 -24.56 13.77
C LEU A 209 7.49 -25.69 13.62
N LEU A 210 6.33 -25.38 13.05
CA LEU A 210 5.27 -26.38 12.85
C LEU A 210 5.68 -27.43 11.82
N SER A 211 6.31 -27.02 10.73
CA SER A 211 6.82 -27.92 9.69
C SER A 211 7.92 -28.85 10.23
N ALA A 212 8.86 -28.30 11.01
CA ALA A 212 9.91 -29.09 11.63
C ALA A 212 9.35 -30.10 12.64
N ARG A 213 8.38 -29.71 13.47
CA ARG A 213 7.71 -30.65 14.41
C ARG A 213 6.96 -31.76 13.68
N LEU A 214 6.29 -31.44 12.57
CA LEU A 214 5.56 -32.42 11.76
C LEU A 214 6.53 -33.39 11.08
N ALA A 215 7.60 -32.89 10.49
CA ALA A 215 8.66 -33.71 9.86
C ALA A 215 9.38 -34.62 10.89
N ALA A 216 9.68 -34.09 12.09
CA ALA A 216 10.24 -34.91 13.17
C ALA A 216 9.30 -36.05 13.62
N LYS A 217 7.99 -35.78 13.71
CA LYS A 217 7.00 -36.80 14.00
C LYS A 217 6.94 -37.86 12.91
N LEU A 218 6.98 -37.47 11.64
CA LEU A 218 7.04 -38.38 10.51
C LEU A 218 8.31 -39.26 10.57
N SER A 219 9.47 -38.64 10.79
CA SER A 219 10.76 -39.37 10.96
C SER A 219 10.71 -40.42 12.07
N ARG A 220 10.10 -40.03 13.22
CA ARG A 220 9.92 -40.99 14.32
C ARG A 220 9.10 -42.19 13.89
N ILE A 221 7.94 -41.97 13.25
CA ILE A 221 7.07 -43.06 12.78
C ILE A 221 7.79 -43.94 11.75
N LEU A 222 8.55 -43.34 10.84
CA LEU A 222 9.33 -44.07 9.85
C LEU A 222 10.40 -44.94 10.51
N ARG A 223 11.14 -44.44 11.49
CA ARG A 223 12.14 -45.20 12.25
C ARG A 223 11.53 -46.38 12.97
N GLU A 224 10.41 -46.16 13.65
CA GLU A 224 9.65 -47.22 14.35
C GLU A 224 9.24 -48.33 13.38
N LYS A 225 8.64 -47.98 12.24
CA LYS A 225 8.22 -48.96 11.22
C LYS A 225 9.39 -49.71 10.56
N VAL A 226 10.50 -49.02 10.27
CA VAL A 226 11.70 -49.64 9.71
C VAL A 226 12.31 -50.59 10.74
N PHE A 227 12.38 -50.22 12.01
CA PHE A 227 12.90 -51.05 13.08
C PHE A 227 12.02 -52.30 13.29
N GLU A 228 10.69 -52.16 13.40
CA GLU A 228 9.75 -53.27 13.50
C GLU A 228 9.91 -54.24 12.31
N LYS A 229 10.06 -53.70 11.10
CA LYS A 229 10.23 -54.51 9.89
C LYS A 229 11.56 -55.28 9.91
N VAL A 230 12.65 -54.63 10.28
CA VAL A 230 13.98 -55.29 10.39
C VAL A 230 13.96 -56.39 11.46
N MET A 231 13.29 -56.15 12.61
CA MET A 231 13.19 -57.14 13.68
C MET A 231 12.29 -58.35 13.29
N SER A 232 11.43 -58.22 12.28
CA SER A 232 10.62 -59.30 11.76
C SER A 232 11.30 -60.13 10.66
N PHE A 233 12.54 -59.84 10.28
CA PHE A 233 13.28 -60.56 9.27
C PHE A 233 13.68 -61.96 9.72
N THR A 234 13.56 -62.92 8.83
CA THR A 234 14.14 -64.29 8.98
C THR A 234 15.64 -64.23 8.71
N ASN A 235 16.38 -65.25 9.17
CA ASN A 235 17.84 -65.34 8.93
C ASN A 235 18.17 -65.24 7.43
N SER A 236 17.39 -65.83 6.55
CA SER A 236 17.61 -65.79 5.11
C SER A 236 17.33 -64.43 4.48
N GLU A 237 16.50 -63.59 5.11
CA GLU A 237 16.24 -62.23 4.70
C GLU A 237 17.36 -61.31 5.20
N PHE A 238 17.88 -61.53 6.39
CA PHE A 238 18.99 -60.79 6.96
C PHE A 238 20.26 -60.96 6.14
N ASP A 239 20.53 -62.18 5.60
CA ASP A 239 21.69 -62.44 4.75
C ASP A 239 21.67 -61.69 3.41
N LYS A 240 20.48 -61.24 2.96
CA LYS A 240 20.33 -60.46 1.72
C LYS A 240 20.71 -58.96 1.88
N PHE A 241 20.75 -58.48 3.10
CA PHE A 241 21.09 -57.07 3.39
C PHE A 241 22.35 -56.99 4.23
N SER A 242 23.30 -56.07 3.89
CA SER A 242 24.38 -55.79 4.78
C SER A 242 23.93 -55.01 6.00
N THR A 243 24.49 -55.30 7.16
CA THR A 243 24.17 -54.59 8.43
C THR A 243 24.43 -53.08 8.26
N ALA A 244 25.50 -52.70 7.56
CA ALA A 244 25.79 -51.30 7.27
C ALA A 244 24.68 -50.61 6.48
N SER A 245 24.09 -51.28 5.48
CA SER A 245 23.01 -50.74 4.68
C SER A 245 21.73 -50.57 5.53
N LEU A 246 21.40 -51.48 6.43
CA LEU A 246 20.25 -51.38 7.31
C LEU A 246 20.43 -50.20 8.31
N ILE A 247 21.63 -50.02 8.83
CA ILE A 247 21.96 -48.87 9.71
C ILE A 247 21.78 -47.55 8.95
N THR A 248 22.35 -47.45 7.76
CA THR A 248 22.27 -46.22 6.95
C THR A 248 20.82 -45.85 6.62
N ARG A 249 19.97 -46.83 6.23
CA ARG A 249 18.55 -46.63 5.93
C ARG A 249 17.77 -46.20 7.16
N SER A 250 18.04 -46.78 8.32
CA SER A 250 17.34 -46.44 9.57
C SER A 250 17.78 -45.08 10.18
N THR A 251 18.93 -44.59 9.80
CA THR A 251 19.48 -43.32 10.34
C THR A 251 19.51 -42.22 9.29
N ASN A 252 20.44 -42.28 8.32
CA ASN A 252 20.72 -41.22 7.38
C ASN A 252 19.58 -40.98 6.38
N ASP A 253 19.02 -42.06 5.78
CA ASP A 253 17.95 -41.88 4.77
C ASP A 253 16.71 -41.28 5.39
N ILE A 254 16.35 -41.70 6.62
CA ILE A 254 15.19 -41.12 7.34
C ILE A 254 15.46 -39.67 7.72
N GLN A 255 16.70 -39.31 8.05
CA GLN A 255 17.06 -37.91 8.32
C GLN A 255 16.95 -37.04 7.06
N GLN A 256 17.35 -37.56 5.90
CA GLN A 256 17.15 -36.87 4.61
C GLN A 256 15.67 -36.69 4.30
N ILE A 257 14.82 -37.73 4.51
CA ILE A 257 13.35 -37.63 4.35
C ILE A 257 12.79 -36.55 5.28
N GLN A 258 13.25 -36.45 6.52
CA GLN A 258 12.84 -35.42 7.46
C GLN A 258 13.17 -34.02 6.92
N MET A 259 14.38 -33.80 6.44
CA MET A 259 14.83 -32.52 5.89
C MET A 259 14.02 -32.13 4.65
N VAL A 260 13.89 -33.05 3.70
CA VAL A 260 13.11 -32.84 2.47
C VAL A 260 11.64 -32.57 2.80
N SER A 261 11.04 -33.31 3.75
CA SER A 261 9.65 -33.09 4.18
C SER A 261 9.42 -31.70 4.76
N THR A 262 10.39 -31.17 5.54
CA THR A 262 10.31 -29.81 6.08
C THR A 262 10.29 -28.75 4.97
N ILE A 263 11.15 -28.92 3.96
CA ILE A 263 11.26 -28.01 2.81
C ILE A 263 10.01 -28.11 1.92
N LEU A 264 9.58 -29.34 1.59
CA LEU A 264 8.43 -29.59 0.73
C LEU A 264 7.14 -29.03 1.31
N LEU A 265 6.87 -29.23 2.62
CA LEU A 265 5.70 -28.68 3.28
C LEU A 265 5.62 -27.15 3.13
N ARG A 266 6.76 -26.47 3.19
CA ARG A 266 6.82 -25.03 3.00
C ARG A 266 6.65 -24.65 1.53
N MET A 267 7.46 -25.21 0.63
CA MET A 267 7.48 -24.80 -0.78
C MET A 267 6.22 -25.18 -1.55
N VAL A 268 5.73 -26.39 -1.36
CA VAL A 268 4.55 -26.90 -2.10
C VAL A 268 3.28 -26.18 -1.67
N LEU A 269 3.19 -25.75 -0.42
CA LEU A 269 2.01 -25.00 0.06
C LEU A 269 2.12 -23.50 -0.24
N TYR A 270 3.34 -22.93 -0.19
CA TYR A 270 3.54 -21.49 -0.38
C TYR A 270 3.45 -21.05 -1.86
N ALA A 271 4.01 -21.83 -2.79
CA ALA A 271 4.05 -21.48 -4.20
C ALA A 271 2.67 -21.28 -4.84
N PRO A 272 1.66 -22.16 -4.63
CA PRO A 272 0.31 -21.92 -5.13
C PRO A 272 -0.36 -20.68 -4.53
N ILE A 273 -0.13 -20.42 -3.24
CA ILE A 273 -0.74 -19.27 -2.55
C ILE A 273 -0.23 -17.95 -3.16
N ILE A 274 1.08 -17.84 -3.42
CA ILE A 274 1.66 -16.66 -4.09
C ILE A 274 1.27 -16.59 -5.57
N GLY A 275 1.12 -17.75 -6.25
CA GLY A 275 0.78 -17.76 -7.67
C GLY A 275 -0.67 -17.40 -7.98
N ILE A 276 -1.56 -17.45 -7.00
CA ILE A 276 -2.98 -17.09 -7.12
C ILE A 276 -3.23 -15.64 -6.65
N GLY A 277 -2.45 -15.14 -5.69
CA GLY A 277 -2.56 -13.77 -5.15
C GLY A 277 -1.85 -12.74 -5.99
#